data_8749ad84857ce2084116b8fbe19540f7
#
_entry.id   8749ad84857ce2084116b8fbe19540f7
#
_cell.length_a   1.000
_cell.length_b   1.000
_cell.length_c   1.000
_cell.angle_alpha   90.00
_cell.angle_beta   90.00
_cell.angle_gamma   90.00
#
_symmetry.space_group_name_H-M   'P 1'
#
loop_
_entity.id
_entity.type
_entity.pdbx_description
1 polymer ?
#
loop_
_entity_poly.entity_id
_entity_poly.type
_entity_poly.pdbx_seq_one_letter_code
_entity_poly.pdbx_strand_id
1 'polypeptide(L)' 'MDIKFKHRPDAYYKWEWYYSPQGPEMGDLYRWCWATFGHPGAALGADLWDSHGGWIKFRREEDVALFMLRWS' A
#
# COMPACT_ATOMS: atom_id res chain seq x y z
N MET A 1 6.56 -11.96 9.39
CA MET A 1 6.55 -10.53 9.66
C MET A 1 5.13 -10.01 9.77
N ASP A 2 4.84 -9.18 10.77
CA ASP A 2 3.52 -8.62 10.96
C ASP A 2 3.40 -7.25 10.30
N ILE A 3 2.62 -7.20 9.23
CA ILE A 3 2.28 -5.95 8.59
C ILE A 3 0.88 -5.55 9.07
N LYS A 4 0.79 -4.40 9.71
CA LYS A 4 -0.48 -3.89 10.23
C LYS A 4 -0.78 -2.54 9.62
N PHE A 5 -1.89 -2.46 8.92
CA PHE A 5 -2.36 -1.20 8.36
C PHE A 5 -3.16 -0.44 9.39
N LYS A 6 -2.95 0.87 9.42
CA LYS A 6 -3.75 1.76 10.23
C LYS A 6 -4.98 2.21 9.43
N HIS A 7 -6.15 2.08 10.03
CA HIS A 7 -7.39 2.51 9.38
C HIS A 7 -7.69 3.95 9.73
N ARG A 8 -7.85 4.78 8.70
CA ARG A 8 -8.20 6.20 8.85
C ARG A 8 -9.45 6.48 8.04
N PRO A 9 -10.65 6.33 8.63
CA PRO A 9 -11.90 6.44 7.88
C PRO A 9 -12.14 7.81 7.26
N ASP A 10 -11.53 8.86 7.80
CA ASP A 10 -11.69 10.22 7.27
C ASP A 10 -10.67 10.59 6.19
N ALA A 11 -9.71 9.73 5.93
CA ALA A 11 -8.68 9.99 4.93
C ALA A 11 -9.13 9.52 3.55
N TYR A 12 -8.58 10.13 2.52
CA TYR A 12 -8.83 9.69 1.14
C TYR A 12 -8.34 8.26 0.93
N TYR A 13 -7.08 7.98 1.31
CA TYR A 13 -6.57 6.62 1.38
C TYR A 13 -6.79 6.14 2.81
N LYS A 14 -7.74 5.25 2.97
CA LYS A 14 -8.25 4.90 4.31
C LYS A 14 -7.36 3.92 5.06
N TRP A 15 -6.43 3.27 4.37
CA TRP A 15 -5.57 2.25 4.95
C TRP A 15 -4.13 2.61 4.67
N GLU A 16 -3.32 2.76 5.73
CA GLU A 16 -1.93 3.16 5.56
C GLU A 16 -0.99 2.31 6.41
N TRP A 17 0.19 2.07 5.88
CA TRP A 17 1.25 1.34 6.55
C TRP A 17 2.56 2.06 6.36
N TYR A 18 3.31 2.22 7.45
CA TYR A 18 4.61 2.83 7.41
C TYR A 18 5.67 1.74 7.23
N TYR A 19 6.58 1.93 6.28
CA TYR A 19 7.61 0.96 5.96
C TYR A 19 8.47 0.63 7.18
N SER A 20 8.74 -0.67 7.37
CA SER A 20 9.62 -1.15 8.45
C SER A 20 10.90 -1.69 7.83
N PRO A 21 12.08 -1.28 8.34
CA PRO A 21 13.34 -1.80 7.82
C PRO A 21 13.56 -3.28 8.10
N GLN A 22 12.77 -3.89 9.00
CA GLN A 22 12.82 -5.34 9.21
C GLN A 22 11.95 -6.12 8.24
N GLY A 23 11.19 -5.43 7.40
CA GLY A 23 10.32 -6.08 6.45
C GLY A 23 10.94 -6.26 5.07
N PRO A 24 10.12 -6.58 4.07
CA PRO A 24 10.57 -6.64 2.68
C PRO A 24 11.15 -5.32 2.21
N GLU A 25 12.01 -5.35 1.21
CA GLU A 25 12.57 -4.12 0.68
C GLU A 25 11.49 -3.27 0.02
N MET A 26 11.59 -1.96 0.25
CA MET A 26 10.60 -1.02 -0.27
C MET A 26 10.50 -1.06 -1.80
N GLY A 27 11.62 -1.25 -2.47
CA GLY A 27 11.63 -1.38 -3.93
C GLY A 27 10.81 -2.55 -4.43
N ASP A 28 10.89 -3.69 -3.74
CA ASP A 28 10.11 -4.88 -4.10
C ASP A 28 8.62 -4.67 -3.85
N LEU A 29 8.27 -4.06 -2.73
CA LEU A 29 6.89 -3.71 -2.41
C LEU A 29 6.31 -2.79 -3.47
N TYR A 30 7.07 -1.76 -3.83
CA TYR A 30 6.65 -0.76 -4.79
C TYR A 30 6.40 -1.39 -6.17
N ARG A 31 7.33 -2.22 -6.64
CA ARG A 31 7.20 -2.90 -7.94
C ARG A 31 6.00 -3.83 -7.96
N TRP A 32 5.77 -4.55 -6.86
CA TRP A 32 4.62 -5.44 -6.77
C TRP A 32 3.30 -4.66 -6.82
N CYS A 33 3.23 -3.55 -6.11
CA CYS A 33 2.04 -2.69 -6.13
C CYS A 33 1.77 -2.14 -7.52
N TRP A 34 2.82 -1.70 -8.22
CA TRP A 34 2.69 -1.24 -9.60
C TRP A 34 2.11 -2.33 -10.51
N ALA A 35 2.65 -3.54 -10.40
CA ALA A 35 2.21 -4.66 -11.22
C ALA A 35 0.78 -5.10 -10.90
N THR A 36 0.38 -4.96 -9.63
CA THR A 36 -0.90 -5.48 -9.16
C THR A 36 -2.02 -4.44 -9.25
N PHE A 37 -1.73 -3.19 -8.91
CA PHE A 37 -2.74 -2.13 -8.79
C PHE A 37 -2.61 -1.04 -9.85
N GLY A 38 -1.51 -1.01 -10.58
CA GLY A 38 -1.26 0.01 -11.58
C GLY A 38 -0.52 1.21 -11.01
N HIS A 39 -0.58 2.32 -11.72
CA HIS A 39 0.12 3.54 -11.35
C HIS A 39 -0.39 4.08 -10.00
N PRO A 40 0.51 4.50 -9.09
CA PRO A 40 0.08 5.09 -7.84
C PRO A 40 -0.54 6.47 -8.05
N GLY A 41 -1.47 6.83 -7.19
CA GLY A 41 -2.13 8.13 -7.21
C GLY A 41 -3.17 8.26 -8.30
N ALA A 42 -3.82 9.43 -8.33
CA ALA A 42 -4.95 9.69 -9.19
C ALA A 42 -4.56 10.20 -10.59
N ALA A 43 -3.30 10.61 -10.78
CA ALA A 43 -2.91 11.33 -12.00
C ALA A 43 -2.96 10.46 -13.25
N LEU A 44 -2.47 9.22 -13.19
CA LEU A 44 -2.36 8.34 -14.36
C LEU A 44 -2.95 6.95 -14.12
N GLY A 45 -3.40 6.65 -12.92
CA GLY A 45 -3.87 5.33 -12.57
C GLY A 45 -5.32 5.31 -12.10
N ALA A 46 -5.74 4.13 -11.61
CA ALA A 46 -7.07 3.94 -11.07
C ALA A 46 -7.23 4.50 -9.67
N ASP A 47 -6.18 5.07 -9.12
CA ASP A 47 -6.16 5.67 -7.80
C ASP A 47 -6.52 4.69 -6.69
N LEU A 48 -5.99 3.48 -6.79
CA LEU A 48 -6.25 2.45 -5.79
C LEU A 48 -5.28 2.53 -4.63
N TRP A 49 -4.09 3.06 -4.86
CA TRP A 49 -3.03 3.13 -3.87
C TRP A 49 -2.11 4.31 -4.13
N ASP A 50 -1.32 4.64 -3.13
CA ASP A 50 -0.27 5.64 -3.28
C ASP A 50 0.88 5.31 -2.33
N SER A 51 2.03 5.91 -2.58
CA SER A 51 3.22 5.74 -1.77
C SER A 51 3.93 7.08 -1.66
N HIS A 52 4.33 7.43 -0.44
CA HIS A 52 5.01 8.70 -0.21
C HIS A 52 5.86 8.59 1.06
N GLY A 53 7.16 8.88 0.91
CA GLY A 53 8.05 8.98 2.07
C GLY A 53 8.10 7.76 2.97
N GLY A 54 8.02 6.57 2.42
CA GLY A 54 8.03 5.34 3.20
C GLY A 54 6.64 4.82 3.60
N TRP A 55 5.60 5.54 3.21
CA TRP A 55 4.22 5.10 3.42
C TRP A 55 3.72 4.34 2.21
N ILE A 56 2.87 3.32 2.46
CA ILE A 56 2.04 2.72 1.43
C ILE A 56 0.61 2.84 1.92
N LYS A 57 -0.27 3.36 1.05
CA LYS A 57 -1.65 3.66 1.39
C LYS A 57 -2.58 3.08 0.36
N PHE A 58 -3.69 2.53 0.82
CA PHE A 58 -4.73 1.97 -0.04
C PHE A 58 -6.08 2.60 0.25
N ARG A 59 -6.93 2.66 -0.76
CA ARG A 59 -8.30 3.14 -0.60
C ARG A 59 -9.25 2.05 -0.18
N ARG A 60 -8.98 0.79 -0.54
CA ARG A 60 -9.92 -0.30 -0.36
C ARG A 60 -9.34 -1.38 0.54
N GLU A 61 -10.17 -1.91 1.43
CA GLU A 61 -9.78 -2.98 2.33
C GLU A 61 -9.37 -4.24 1.57
N GLU A 62 -10.04 -4.55 0.47
CA GLU A 62 -9.71 -5.71 -0.36
C GLU A 62 -8.28 -5.66 -0.90
N ASP A 63 -7.79 -4.48 -1.20
CA ASP A 63 -6.41 -4.32 -1.67
C ASP A 63 -5.41 -4.50 -0.53
N VAL A 64 -5.76 -4.06 0.66
CA VAL A 64 -4.97 -4.32 1.87
C VAL A 64 -4.86 -5.82 2.11
N ALA A 65 -5.96 -6.54 2.00
CA ALA A 65 -5.97 -7.99 2.20
C ALA A 65 -5.06 -8.69 1.18
N LEU A 66 -5.10 -8.27 -0.06
CA LEU A 66 -4.25 -8.83 -1.11
C LEU A 66 -2.76 -8.55 -0.83
N PHE A 67 -2.44 -7.34 -0.39
CA PHE A 67 -1.08 -6.97 -0.02
C PHE A 67 -0.59 -7.83 1.14
N MET A 68 -1.41 -8.02 2.15
CA MET A 68 -1.04 -8.81 3.32
C MET A 68 -0.86 -10.28 2.99
N LEU A 69 -1.66 -10.82 2.08
CA LEU A 69 -1.49 -12.20 1.60
C LEU A 69 -0.12 -12.41 0.96
N ARG A 70 0.38 -11.39 0.26
CA ARG A 70 1.66 -11.50 -0.45
C ARG A 70 2.86 -11.30 0.49
N TRP A 71 2.74 -10.39 1.45
CA TRP A 71 3.90 -9.90 2.20
C TRP A 71 3.93 -10.23 3.69
N SER A 72 2.85 -10.72 4.25
CA SER A 72 2.81 -11.09 5.68
C SER A 72 3.06 -12.55 5.96
#